data_32b6bbc00e905631c9a57203d6c59cd0
#
_entry.id   32b6bbc00e905631c9a57203d6c59cd0
#
_cell.length_a   1.000
_cell.length_b   1.000
_cell.length_c   1.000
_cell.angle_alpha   90.00
_cell.angle_beta   90.00
_cell.angle_gamma   90.00
#
_symmetry.space_group_name_H-M   'P 1'
#
loop_
_entity.id
_entity.type
_entity.pdbx_description
1 polymer ?
#
loop_
_entity_poly.entity_id
_entity_poly.type
_entity_poly.pdbx_seq_one_letter_code
_entity_poly.pdbx_strand_id
1 'polypeptide(L)'
;MKVTMMHGAGGEVMGELLQTLTKFRHNNAGGIGLEAMDDGAVIPFNGENLVFTTDSHIVRPIFFPGGDIGRISVCGTVNDLAMMGGRPIALSCGMIIEEGFDIDDLARIVASMDEALGEAGANLVTGDTKVMERGALDGIAINTSGIGIARKIVRDNGLVPGDVVIVSGTLGDHGLAIMAHREGFDLGEQIKSDVAPLWKMMEKVLDAGTIHAMKDPTRGGFASAINEMARKSGVCVRVQEEYIPIRKNVKSAAGMLGIDPLEVANEGKVVMGVPASEADAILSALRSHPYGKDAIIVGNVTRGAHVIMETKIGGERFIEPPMGDPVPRVC
;
A
#
# COMPACT_ATOMS: atom_id res chain seq x y z
N MET A 1 -13.11 -24.91 9.13
CA MET A 1 -12.69 -24.31 7.84
C MET A 1 -11.18 -24.36 7.77
N LYS A 2 -10.57 -24.53 6.61
CA LYS A 2 -9.10 -24.47 6.44
C LYS A 2 -8.73 -23.14 5.78
N VAL A 3 -7.58 -22.59 6.13
CA VAL A 3 -7.04 -21.40 5.44
C VAL A 3 -6.74 -21.77 3.98
N THR A 4 -7.06 -20.88 3.06
CA THR A 4 -6.82 -21.01 1.61
C THR A 4 -6.17 -19.74 1.09
N MET A 5 -5.69 -19.73 -0.15
CA MET A 5 -5.10 -18.55 -0.79
C MET A 5 -6.05 -17.34 -0.81
N MET A 6 -7.36 -17.57 -0.93
CA MET A 6 -8.37 -16.49 -0.90
C MET A 6 -8.36 -15.68 0.40
N HIS A 7 -7.95 -16.27 1.52
CA HIS A 7 -7.84 -15.54 2.80
C HIS A 7 -6.66 -14.56 2.84
N GLY A 8 -5.70 -14.65 1.91
CA GLY A 8 -4.60 -13.70 1.77
C GLY A 8 -4.84 -12.57 0.77
N ALA A 9 -6.00 -12.57 0.12
CA ALA A 9 -6.26 -11.75 -1.06
C ALA A 9 -6.71 -10.29 -0.77
N GLY A 10 -6.89 -9.91 0.49
CA GLY A 10 -7.63 -8.70 0.82
C GLY A 10 -9.16 -8.89 0.75
N GLY A 11 -9.92 -7.84 0.91
CA GLY A 11 -11.37 -7.87 0.81
C GLY A 11 -12.09 -8.65 1.91
N GLU A 12 -13.30 -9.15 1.62
CA GLU A 12 -14.23 -9.72 2.60
C GLU A 12 -13.70 -11.02 3.22
N VAL A 13 -13.14 -11.92 2.40
CA VAL A 13 -12.63 -13.23 2.85
C VAL A 13 -11.42 -13.08 3.79
N MET A 14 -10.53 -12.13 3.53
CA MET A 14 -9.47 -11.77 4.46
C MET A 14 -10.02 -11.20 5.76
N GLY A 15 -11.10 -10.42 5.71
CA GLY A 15 -11.78 -9.88 6.88
C GLY A 15 -12.23 -10.98 7.85
N GLU A 16 -12.71 -12.13 7.37
CA GLU A 16 -13.06 -13.28 8.21
C GLU A 16 -11.85 -13.89 8.92
N LEU A 17 -10.70 -14.00 8.23
CA LEU A 17 -9.45 -14.47 8.82
C LEU A 17 -8.96 -13.50 9.90
N LEU A 18 -8.96 -12.19 9.60
CA LEU A 18 -8.53 -11.14 10.51
C LEU A 18 -9.38 -11.11 11.78
N GLN A 19 -10.69 -11.37 11.73
CA GLN A 19 -11.53 -11.53 12.92
C GLN A 19 -11.03 -12.63 13.88
N THR A 20 -10.33 -13.63 13.37
CA THR A 20 -9.71 -14.67 14.20
C THR A 20 -8.34 -14.24 14.71
N LEU A 21 -7.53 -13.62 13.86
CA LEU A 21 -6.16 -13.19 14.17
C LEU A 21 -6.09 -12.01 15.13
N THR A 22 -7.13 -11.17 15.19
CA THR A 22 -7.17 -9.96 16.02
C THR A 22 -7.80 -10.16 17.41
N LYS A 23 -8.15 -11.40 17.78
CA LYS A 23 -8.77 -11.75 19.08
C LYS A 23 -7.81 -11.73 20.27
N PHE A 24 -6.83 -10.85 20.30
CA PHE A 24 -5.93 -10.68 21.42
C PHE A 24 -6.56 -9.77 22.49
N ARG A 25 -6.42 -10.15 23.76
CA ARG A 25 -6.84 -9.32 24.90
C ARG A 25 -5.83 -8.20 25.18
N HIS A 26 -4.58 -8.40 24.83
CA HIS A 26 -3.47 -7.46 24.99
C HIS A 26 -3.09 -6.93 23.59
N ASN A 27 -3.92 -6.06 23.05
CA ASN A 27 -3.87 -5.60 21.65
C ASN A 27 -3.58 -4.11 21.52
N ASN A 28 -3.29 -3.41 22.62
CA ASN A 28 -3.08 -1.98 22.65
C ASN A 28 -2.03 -1.60 23.73
N ALA A 29 -1.21 -0.62 23.44
CA ALA A 29 -0.16 -0.12 24.33
C ALA A 29 -0.43 1.33 24.82
N GLY A 30 -1.70 1.69 24.94
CA GLY A 30 -2.15 3.01 25.44
C GLY A 30 -2.40 4.05 24.34
N GLY A 31 -2.28 3.66 23.07
CA GLY A 31 -2.57 4.51 21.91
C GLY A 31 -3.55 3.85 20.93
N ILE A 32 -3.15 3.71 19.68
CA ILE A 32 -3.90 3.00 18.63
C ILE A 32 -3.29 1.60 18.51
N GLY A 33 -4.09 0.57 18.67
CA GLY A 33 -3.64 -0.81 18.65
C GLY A 33 -4.26 -1.64 17.51
N LEU A 34 -4.14 -2.94 17.63
CA LEU A 34 -4.56 -3.92 16.61
C LEU A 34 -6.06 -3.84 16.28
N GLU A 35 -6.88 -3.38 17.24
CA GLU A 35 -8.34 -3.23 17.07
C GLU A 35 -8.74 -2.19 16.03
N ALA A 36 -7.87 -1.23 15.77
CA ALA A 36 -8.13 -0.15 14.82
C ALA A 36 -7.99 -0.60 13.36
N MET A 37 -7.16 -1.64 13.13
CA MET A 37 -6.85 -2.15 11.78
C MET A 37 -6.38 -1.01 10.84
N ASP A 38 -5.60 -0.06 11.38
CA ASP A 38 -4.88 0.96 10.63
C ASP A 38 -3.55 0.38 10.08
N ASP A 39 -2.86 1.10 9.22
CA ASP A 39 -1.59 0.66 8.62
C ASP A 39 -0.45 0.53 9.65
N GLY A 40 -0.61 1.03 10.86
CA GLY A 40 0.32 0.85 11.97
C GLY A 40 -0.31 1.12 13.33
N ALA A 41 0.36 0.63 14.37
CA ALA A 41 0.02 0.93 15.75
C ALA A 41 0.67 2.23 16.21
N VAL A 42 0.04 2.92 17.17
CA VAL A 42 0.60 4.11 17.82
C VAL A 42 0.82 3.82 19.29
N ILE A 43 2.04 4.06 19.76
CA ILE A 43 2.46 3.84 21.15
C ILE A 43 2.90 5.20 21.72
N PRO A 44 2.16 5.80 22.67
CA PRO A 44 2.60 7.00 23.35
C PRO A 44 3.89 6.75 24.14
N PHE A 45 4.92 7.55 23.91
CA PHE A 45 6.20 7.39 24.57
C PHE A 45 6.87 8.74 24.82
N ASN A 46 7.07 9.11 26.09
CA ASN A 46 7.75 10.35 26.51
C ASN A 46 7.21 11.63 25.85
N GLY A 47 5.89 11.72 25.63
CA GLY A 47 5.25 12.89 25.02
C GLY A 47 5.27 12.87 23.48
N GLU A 48 5.82 11.84 22.87
CA GLU A 48 5.84 11.61 21.42
C GLU A 48 4.91 10.44 21.05
N ASN A 49 4.61 10.29 19.76
CA ASN A 49 3.90 9.15 19.22
C ASN A 49 4.88 8.27 18.45
N LEU A 50 5.19 7.09 18.98
CA LEU A 50 5.87 6.07 18.21
C LEU A 50 4.85 5.36 17.32
N VAL A 51 5.16 5.24 16.05
CA VAL A 51 4.42 4.39 15.11
C VAL A 51 5.19 3.09 14.94
N PHE A 52 4.47 1.97 14.98
CA PHE A 52 5.04 0.62 14.81
C PHE A 52 4.19 -0.19 13.84
N THR A 53 4.84 -0.82 12.88
CA THR A 53 4.19 -1.73 11.93
C THR A 53 5.05 -2.96 11.65
N THR A 54 4.47 -3.97 11.03
CA THR A 54 5.16 -5.17 10.52
C THR A 54 4.47 -5.68 9.28
N ASP A 55 5.26 -6.05 8.28
CA ASP A 55 4.76 -6.58 7.02
C ASP A 55 5.58 -7.77 6.53
N SER A 56 4.96 -8.68 5.78
CA SER A 56 5.59 -9.92 5.30
C SER A 56 5.41 -10.04 3.79
N HIS A 57 6.51 -10.31 3.10
CA HIS A 57 6.59 -10.30 1.64
C HIS A 57 6.98 -11.67 1.08
N ILE A 58 6.22 -12.14 0.08
CA ILE A 58 6.39 -13.42 -0.61
C ILE A 58 6.12 -13.30 -2.11
N VAL A 59 6.63 -12.26 -2.74
CA VAL A 59 6.38 -11.95 -4.15
C VAL A 59 6.96 -13.01 -5.11
N ARG A 60 6.26 -13.27 -6.21
CA ARG A 60 6.73 -14.13 -7.30
C ARG A 60 6.42 -13.52 -8.66
N PRO A 61 7.43 -13.37 -9.56
CA PRO A 61 8.84 -13.67 -9.34
C PRO A 61 9.49 -12.71 -8.34
N ILE A 62 10.59 -13.14 -7.70
CA ILE A 62 11.31 -12.32 -6.70
C ILE A 62 11.99 -11.09 -7.29
N PHE A 63 12.33 -11.13 -8.59
CA PHE A 63 12.76 -9.98 -9.39
C PHE A 63 11.72 -9.71 -10.46
N PHE A 64 11.30 -8.46 -10.55
CA PHE A 64 10.25 -8.03 -11.48
C PHE A 64 10.57 -6.66 -12.09
N PRO A 65 9.92 -6.26 -13.18
CA PRO A 65 10.15 -4.95 -13.77
C PRO A 65 9.85 -3.82 -12.79
N GLY A 66 10.87 -3.04 -12.45
CA GLY A 66 10.76 -1.90 -11.53
C GLY A 66 11.11 -2.19 -10.07
N GLY A 67 11.43 -3.46 -9.70
CA GLY A 67 11.83 -3.79 -8.33
C GLY A 67 12.12 -5.27 -8.09
N ASP A 68 12.19 -5.63 -6.84
CA ASP A 68 12.39 -6.99 -6.34
C ASP A 68 11.82 -7.13 -4.92
N ILE A 69 11.89 -8.35 -4.37
CA ILE A 69 11.40 -8.63 -3.01
C ILE A 69 12.13 -7.83 -1.93
N GLY A 70 13.40 -7.46 -2.13
CA GLY A 70 14.16 -6.63 -1.19
C GLY A 70 13.62 -5.20 -1.15
N ARG A 71 13.42 -4.59 -2.32
CA ARG A 71 12.87 -3.24 -2.41
C ARG A 71 11.47 -3.16 -1.82
N ILE A 72 10.58 -4.10 -2.18
CA ILE A 72 9.20 -4.07 -1.69
C ILE A 72 9.14 -4.27 -0.17
N SER A 73 9.99 -5.12 0.42
CA SER A 73 9.99 -5.35 1.85
C SER A 73 10.37 -4.12 2.68
N VAL A 74 11.24 -3.26 2.16
CA VAL A 74 11.55 -1.98 2.79
C VAL A 74 10.43 -0.97 2.53
N CYS A 75 9.98 -0.85 1.29
CA CYS A 75 8.97 0.14 0.90
C CYS A 75 7.63 -0.09 1.61
N GLY A 76 7.12 -1.32 1.69
CA GLY A 76 5.87 -1.63 2.36
C GLY A 76 5.87 -1.13 3.81
N THR A 77 6.85 -1.58 4.60
CA THR A 77 6.96 -1.16 6.01
C THR A 77 7.16 0.36 6.17
N VAL A 78 7.98 0.99 5.31
CA VAL A 78 8.19 2.45 5.34
C VAL A 78 6.90 3.20 4.97
N ASN A 79 6.13 2.68 4.03
CA ASN A 79 4.88 3.30 3.58
C ASN A 79 3.79 3.20 4.65
N ASP A 80 3.67 2.08 5.34
CA ASP A 80 2.78 1.94 6.50
C ASP A 80 3.08 3.00 7.57
N LEU A 81 4.38 3.17 7.93
CA LEU A 81 4.77 4.22 8.86
C LEU A 81 4.38 5.60 8.34
N ALA A 82 4.58 5.86 7.04
CA ALA A 82 4.26 7.13 6.41
C ALA A 82 2.74 7.39 6.37
N MET A 83 1.92 6.34 6.14
CA MET A 83 0.44 6.46 6.19
C MET A 83 -0.07 6.85 7.56
N MET A 84 0.64 6.48 8.62
CA MET A 84 0.34 6.92 9.99
C MET A 84 0.93 8.31 10.34
N GLY A 85 1.56 9.01 9.38
CA GLY A 85 2.27 10.28 9.60
C GLY A 85 3.62 10.13 10.30
N GLY A 86 4.15 8.91 10.37
CA GLY A 86 5.39 8.57 11.06
C GLY A 86 6.63 8.70 10.17
N ARG A 87 7.61 9.48 10.62
CA ARG A 87 8.95 9.49 10.02
C ARG A 87 9.68 8.20 10.37
N PRO A 88 10.04 7.36 9.39
CA PRO A 88 10.79 6.14 9.65
C PRO A 88 12.12 6.42 10.36
N ILE A 89 12.48 5.58 11.32
CA ILE A 89 13.74 5.68 12.08
C ILE A 89 14.56 4.42 11.86
N ALA A 90 13.95 3.27 12.15
CA ALA A 90 14.65 2.00 12.12
C ALA A 90 13.70 0.88 11.69
N LEU A 91 14.27 -0.10 11.00
CA LEU A 91 13.62 -1.34 10.63
C LEU A 91 14.39 -2.53 11.20
N SER A 92 13.67 -3.62 11.42
CA SER A 92 14.22 -4.97 11.57
C SER A 92 13.87 -5.80 10.33
N CYS A 93 14.66 -6.86 10.06
CA CYS A 93 14.40 -7.79 8.98
C CYS A 93 14.55 -9.24 9.43
N GLY A 94 13.49 -10.02 9.28
CA GLY A 94 13.52 -11.49 9.40
C GLY A 94 13.50 -12.11 8.01
N MET A 95 14.46 -12.97 7.70
CA MET A 95 14.50 -13.71 6.44
C MET A 95 14.34 -15.20 6.68
N ILE A 96 13.44 -15.83 5.93
CA ILE A 96 13.29 -17.28 5.88
C ILE A 96 13.68 -17.70 4.46
N ILE A 97 14.72 -18.51 4.33
CA ILE A 97 15.36 -18.82 3.05
C ILE A 97 15.29 -20.33 2.84
N GLU A 98 14.90 -20.75 1.65
CA GLU A 98 14.89 -22.16 1.28
C GLU A 98 16.31 -22.64 0.96
N GLU A 99 16.66 -23.87 1.39
CA GLU A 99 17.92 -24.53 1.01
C GLU A 99 18.08 -24.62 -0.52
N GLY A 100 19.21 -24.12 -1.01
CA GLY A 100 19.51 -24.05 -2.44
C GLY A 100 19.16 -22.73 -3.09
N PHE A 101 18.72 -21.74 -2.31
CA PHE A 101 18.59 -20.36 -2.80
C PHE A 101 19.95 -19.80 -3.23
N ASP A 102 19.98 -19.07 -4.34
CA ASP A 102 21.24 -18.55 -4.88
C ASP A 102 21.79 -17.41 -4.03
N ILE A 103 23.07 -17.48 -3.66
CA ILE A 103 23.76 -16.47 -2.86
C ILE A 103 23.90 -15.12 -3.62
N ASP A 104 24.08 -15.16 -4.93
CA ASP A 104 24.21 -13.95 -5.74
C ASP A 104 22.84 -13.22 -5.84
N ASP A 105 21.75 -13.97 -5.94
CA ASP A 105 20.39 -13.42 -5.87
C ASP A 105 20.11 -12.83 -4.47
N LEU A 106 20.54 -13.49 -3.40
CA LEU A 106 20.43 -12.93 -2.04
C LEU A 106 21.23 -11.63 -1.90
N ALA A 107 22.44 -11.56 -2.44
CA ALA A 107 23.26 -10.35 -2.42
C ALA A 107 22.58 -9.19 -3.19
N ARG A 108 21.94 -9.47 -4.32
CA ARG A 108 21.14 -8.47 -5.07
C ARG A 108 19.95 -7.96 -4.26
N ILE A 109 19.22 -8.86 -3.59
CA ILE A 109 18.10 -8.49 -2.71
C ILE A 109 18.57 -7.57 -1.60
N VAL A 110 19.67 -7.90 -0.92
CA VAL A 110 20.24 -7.08 0.16
C VAL A 110 20.69 -5.70 -0.34
N ALA A 111 21.32 -5.64 -1.52
CA ALA A 111 21.70 -4.36 -2.13
C ALA A 111 20.48 -3.50 -2.46
N SER A 112 19.42 -4.09 -2.99
CA SER A 112 18.15 -3.40 -3.28
C SER A 112 17.45 -2.89 -2.02
N MET A 113 17.52 -3.66 -0.91
CA MET A 113 17.04 -3.19 0.41
C MET A 113 17.82 -1.96 0.88
N ASP A 114 19.15 -1.99 0.79
CA ASP A 114 20.01 -0.88 1.22
C ASP A 114 19.74 0.40 0.41
N GLU A 115 19.57 0.28 -0.91
CA GLU A 115 19.15 1.40 -1.75
C GLU A 115 17.80 1.99 -1.32
N ALA A 116 16.81 1.15 -1.07
CA ALA A 116 15.48 1.59 -0.62
C ALA A 116 15.53 2.27 0.76
N LEU A 117 16.34 1.75 1.69
CA LEU A 117 16.60 2.36 3.00
C LEU A 117 17.23 3.75 2.86
N GLY A 118 18.21 3.89 1.98
CA GLY A 118 18.84 5.20 1.67
C GLY A 118 17.86 6.21 1.07
N GLU A 119 16.98 5.75 0.16
CA GLU A 119 15.88 6.57 -0.37
C GLU A 119 14.89 6.99 0.71
N ALA A 120 14.51 6.08 1.59
CA ALA A 120 13.59 6.34 2.70
C ALA A 120 14.20 7.25 3.78
N GLY A 121 15.51 7.22 3.94
CA GLY A 121 16.21 7.84 5.07
C GLY A 121 16.04 7.06 6.38
N ALA A 122 15.89 5.72 6.27
CA ALA A 122 15.75 4.80 7.38
C ALA A 122 16.97 3.86 7.48
N ASN A 123 17.09 3.14 8.59
CA ASN A 123 18.19 2.21 8.81
C ASN A 123 17.68 0.82 9.20
N LEU A 124 18.29 -0.23 8.68
CA LEU A 124 18.10 -1.58 9.17
C LEU A 124 19.04 -1.80 10.36
N VAL A 125 18.50 -2.04 11.54
CA VAL A 125 19.29 -2.05 12.81
C VAL A 125 19.41 -3.42 13.45
N THR A 126 18.57 -4.38 13.06
CA THR A 126 18.59 -5.74 13.57
C THR A 126 17.89 -6.70 12.61
N GLY A 127 18.10 -7.99 12.76
CA GLY A 127 17.44 -9.01 11.95
C GLY A 127 17.67 -10.41 12.48
N ASP A 128 16.98 -11.36 11.87
CA ASP A 128 17.15 -12.81 12.11
C ASP A 128 17.08 -13.55 10.78
N THR A 129 17.71 -14.71 10.67
CA THR A 129 17.70 -15.54 9.47
C THR A 129 17.46 -17.00 9.83
N LYS A 130 16.56 -17.64 9.09
CA LYS A 130 16.32 -19.08 9.15
C LYS A 130 16.51 -19.69 7.77
N VAL A 131 17.11 -20.87 7.71
CA VAL A 131 17.16 -21.68 6.50
C VAL A 131 16.24 -22.88 6.71
N MET A 132 15.38 -23.14 5.74
CA MET A 132 14.44 -24.25 5.73
C MET A 132 14.82 -25.28 4.68
N GLU A 133 14.37 -26.51 4.85
CA GLU A 133 14.59 -27.61 3.91
C GLU A 133 13.94 -27.28 2.56
N ARG A 134 14.50 -27.83 1.50
CA ARG A 134 13.96 -27.70 0.15
C ARG A 134 12.51 -28.21 0.07
N GLY A 135 11.62 -27.40 -0.52
CA GLY A 135 10.19 -27.70 -0.67
C GLY A 135 9.33 -27.30 0.54
N ALA A 136 9.93 -26.77 1.63
CA ALA A 136 9.20 -26.26 2.78
C ALA A 136 8.79 -24.78 2.62
N LEU A 137 9.47 -24.07 1.70
CA LEU A 137 9.17 -22.68 1.32
C LEU A 137 9.40 -22.55 -0.19
N ASP A 138 8.83 -21.57 -0.85
CA ASP A 138 9.11 -21.26 -2.25
C ASP A 138 10.13 -20.10 -2.32
N GLY A 139 11.41 -20.46 -2.21
CA GLY A 139 12.55 -19.57 -2.31
C GLY A 139 12.83 -18.75 -1.07
N ILE A 140 12.21 -17.60 -0.89
CA ILE A 140 12.47 -16.69 0.23
C ILE A 140 11.19 -15.99 0.69
N ALA A 141 11.05 -15.81 2.00
CA ALA A 141 10.10 -14.91 2.63
C ALA A 141 10.84 -13.88 3.49
N ILE A 142 10.43 -12.63 3.39
CA ILE A 142 11.02 -11.51 4.15
C ILE A 142 9.93 -10.86 4.99
N ASN A 143 10.18 -10.74 6.30
CA ASN A 143 9.37 -9.91 7.19
C ASN A 143 10.19 -8.70 7.63
N THR A 144 9.61 -7.53 7.53
CA THR A 144 10.18 -6.30 8.08
C THR A 144 9.24 -5.72 9.12
N SER A 145 9.81 -5.19 10.20
CA SER A 145 9.07 -4.39 11.17
C SER A 145 9.74 -3.03 11.29
N GLY A 146 8.95 -1.98 11.41
CA GLY A 146 9.45 -0.63 11.43
C GLY A 146 8.96 0.18 12.63
N ILE A 147 9.79 1.11 13.09
CA ILE A 147 9.41 2.16 14.02
C ILE A 147 9.62 3.52 13.41
N GLY A 148 8.68 4.43 13.68
CA GLY A 148 8.73 5.82 13.29
C GLY A 148 8.27 6.75 14.40
N ILE A 149 8.49 8.06 14.23
CA ILE A 149 7.96 9.10 15.11
C ILE A 149 7.01 9.97 14.32
N ALA A 150 5.79 10.17 14.85
CA ALA A 150 4.78 11.04 14.27
C ALA A 150 4.49 12.25 15.18
N ARG A 151 4.61 13.44 14.59
CA ARG A 151 4.14 14.68 15.27
C ARG A 151 2.62 14.75 15.27
N LYS A 152 1.99 14.34 14.17
CA LYS A 152 0.55 14.28 13.99
C LYS A 152 0.21 12.91 13.42
N ILE A 153 -0.67 12.20 14.11
CA ILE A 153 -1.18 10.92 13.61
C ILE A 153 -2.22 11.20 12.54
N VAL A 154 -2.10 10.55 11.41
CA VAL A 154 -3.13 10.46 10.38
C VAL A 154 -3.64 9.03 10.36
N ARG A 155 -4.93 8.84 10.19
CA ARG A 155 -5.59 7.53 10.17
C ARG A 155 -6.37 7.36 8.87
N ASP A 156 -6.83 6.17 8.61
CA ASP A 156 -7.65 5.87 7.43
C ASP A 156 -9.16 6.17 7.63
N ASN A 157 -9.59 6.53 8.84
CA ASN A 157 -11.01 6.72 9.24
C ASN A 157 -11.43 8.19 9.45
N GLY A 158 -10.68 9.14 8.93
CA GLY A 158 -10.89 10.57 9.18
C GLY A 158 -11.59 11.35 8.06
N LEU A 159 -12.08 10.70 7.01
CA LEU A 159 -12.78 11.38 5.91
C LEU A 159 -14.01 12.13 6.41
N VAL A 160 -14.20 13.37 5.94
CA VAL A 160 -15.38 14.17 6.26
C VAL A 160 -16.06 14.68 4.99
N PRO A 161 -17.42 14.83 4.99
CA PRO A 161 -18.12 15.43 3.86
C PRO A 161 -17.59 16.81 3.53
N GLY A 162 -17.27 17.03 2.25
CA GLY A 162 -16.61 18.25 1.73
C GLY A 162 -15.13 18.07 1.43
N ASP A 163 -14.52 16.96 1.83
CA ASP A 163 -13.18 16.62 1.38
C ASP A 163 -13.14 16.30 -0.11
N VAL A 164 -11.97 16.52 -0.71
CA VAL A 164 -11.62 15.93 -2.00
C VAL A 164 -10.73 14.72 -1.80
N VAL A 165 -10.83 13.76 -2.72
CA VAL A 165 -10.00 12.57 -2.73
C VAL A 165 -8.89 12.74 -3.76
N ILE A 166 -7.64 12.61 -3.30
CA ILE A 166 -6.43 12.69 -4.12
C ILE A 166 -5.77 11.32 -4.19
N VAL A 167 -5.31 10.94 -5.38
CA VAL A 167 -4.33 9.86 -5.57
C VAL A 167 -2.99 10.44 -6.00
N SER A 168 -1.88 9.91 -5.47
CA SER A 168 -0.55 10.47 -5.74
C SER A 168 -0.01 10.15 -7.12
N GLY A 169 -0.65 9.27 -7.90
CA GLY A 169 -0.21 8.91 -9.25
C GLY A 169 -1.04 7.80 -9.87
N THR A 170 -0.49 7.16 -10.90
CA THR A 170 -1.18 6.13 -11.68
C THR A 170 -1.47 4.86 -10.86
N LEU A 171 -2.59 4.21 -11.17
CA LEU A 171 -3.09 3.04 -10.45
C LEU A 171 -2.92 1.74 -11.26
N GLY A 172 -2.74 0.62 -10.55
CA GLY A 172 -2.61 -0.73 -11.11
C GLY A 172 -1.21 -1.07 -11.62
N ASP A 173 -0.23 -0.18 -11.48
CA ASP A 173 1.10 -0.38 -12.05
C ASP A 173 1.84 -1.59 -11.47
N HIS A 174 1.83 -1.78 -10.15
CA HIS A 174 2.60 -2.84 -9.50
C HIS A 174 2.09 -4.24 -9.87
N GLY A 175 0.86 -4.54 -9.55
CA GLY A 175 0.34 -5.89 -9.78
C GLY A 175 0.27 -6.24 -11.26
N LEU A 176 -0.04 -5.28 -12.16
CA LEU A 176 -0.01 -5.52 -13.60
C LEU A 176 1.43 -5.70 -14.12
N ALA A 177 2.45 -5.05 -13.53
CA ALA A 177 3.84 -5.29 -13.89
C ALA A 177 4.26 -6.74 -13.59
N ILE A 178 3.90 -7.24 -12.41
CA ILE A 178 4.19 -8.61 -12.00
C ILE A 178 3.41 -9.61 -12.85
N MET A 179 2.11 -9.39 -13.06
CA MET A 179 1.28 -10.31 -13.82
C MET A 179 1.69 -10.38 -15.29
N ALA A 180 1.89 -9.24 -15.94
CA ALA A 180 2.35 -9.19 -17.33
C ALA A 180 3.72 -9.89 -17.50
N HIS A 181 4.64 -9.69 -16.55
CA HIS A 181 5.93 -10.36 -16.54
C HIS A 181 5.81 -11.89 -16.34
N ARG A 182 4.94 -12.30 -15.40
CA ARG A 182 4.65 -13.70 -15.08
C ARG A 182 4.06 -14.45 -16.26
N GLU A 183 3.14 -13.82 -16.99
CA GLU A 183 2.46 -14.38 -18.16
C GLU A 183 3.26 -14.21 -19.47
N GLY A 184 4.40 -13.51 -19.43
CA GLY A 184 5.24 -13.28 -20.60
C GLY A 184 4.62 -12.37 -21.66
N PHE A 185 3.75 -11.43 -21.26
CA PHE A 185 3.15 -10.49 -22.20
C PHE A 185 4.17 -9.45 -22.68
N ASP A 186 4.35 -9.39 -24.01
CA ASP A 186 5.02 -8.28 -24.67
C ASP A 186 3.98 -7.26 -25.16
N LEU A 187 3.92 -6.12 -24.46
CA LEU A 187 2.99 -5.04 -24.76
C LEU A 187 3.69 -3.87 -25.49
N GLY A 188 4.90 -4.12 -26.03
CA GLY A 188 5.72 -3.11 -26.71
C GLY A 188 6.40 -2.14 -25.77
N GLU A 189 5.76 -1.73 -24.70
CA GLU A 189 6.33 -0.95 -23.59
C GLU A 189 6.17 -1.72 -22.28
N GLN A 190 7.29 -2.00 -21.62
CA GLN A 190 7.29 -2.77 -20.38
C GLN A 190 6.57 -2.01 -19.27
N ILE A 191 5.55 -2.64 -18.67
CA ILE A 191 4.93 -2.16 -17.44
C ILE A 191 5.94 -2.36 -16.31
N LYS A 192 6.18 -1.30 -15.53
CA LYS A 192 7.06 -1.35 -14.36
C LYS A 192 6.26 -1.12 -13.10
N SER A 193 6.63 -1.86 -12.06
CA SER A 193 6.14 -1.62 -10.70
C SER A 193 6.39 -0.17 -10.28
N ASP A 194 5.47 0.36 -9.51
CA ASP A 194 5.57 1.67 -8.87
C ASP A 194 6.21 1.65 -7.48
N VAL A 195 6.76 0.50 -7.07
CA VAL A 195 7.33 0.30 -5.73
C VAL A 195 8.35 1.40 -5.37
N ALA A 196 8.05 2.15 -4.31
CA ALA A 196 8.84 3.30 -3.89
C ALA A 196 8.56 3.67 -2.42
N PRO A 197 9.58 4.15 -1.66
CA PRO A 197 9.39 4.64 -0.31
C PRO A 197 8.80 6.05 -0.32
N LEU A 198 7.64 6.23 0.30
CA LEU A 198 6.84 7.45 0.18
C LEU A 198 7.18 8.54 1.21
N TRP A 199 7.95 8.22 2.27
CA TRP A 199 8.13 9.14 3.38
C TRP A 199 8.57 10.55 2.97
N LYS A 200 9.62 10.68 2.14
CA LYS A 200 10.14 12.00 1.73
C LYS A 200 9.13 12.85 0.94
N MET A 201 8.21 12.20 0.25
CA MET A 201 7.08 12.88 -0.38
C MET A 201 6.05 13.29 0.68
N MET A 202 5.69 12.35 1.56
CA MET A 202 4.66 12.58 2.58
C MET A 202 5.08 13.61 3.62
N GLU A 203 6.34 13.70 3.99
CA GLU A 203 6.86 14.76 4.86
C GLU A 203 6.50 16.15 4.33
N LYS A 204 6.73 16.42 3.04
CA LYS A 204 6.36 17.70 2.40
C LYS A 204 4.84 17.92 2.36
N VAL A 205 4.09 16.86 2.13
CA VAL A 205 2.63 16.92 2.05
C VAL A 205 2.01 17.22 3.43
N LEU A 206 2.52 16.58 4.48
CA LEU A 206 2.11 16.81 5.87
C LEU A 206 2.41 18.23 6.35
N ASP A 207 3.47 18.86 5.84
CA ASP A 207 3.83 20.26 6.11
C ASP A 207 2.99 21.25 5.27
N ALA A 208 2.44 20.83 4.13
CA ALA A 208 1.71 21.68 3.21
C ALA A 208 0.23 21.91 3.59
N GLY A 209 -0.36 20.98 4.35
CA GLY A 209 -1.78 21.10 4.71
C GLY A 209 -2.29 19.98 5.60
N THR A 210 -3.61 20.00 5.80
CA THR A 210 -4.33 19.03 6.62
C THR A 210 -4.68 17.81 5.78
N ILE A 211 -4.32 16.63 6.28
CA ILE A 211 -4.80 15.36 5.76
C ILE A 211 -5.77 14.77 6.76
N HIS A 212 -7.02 14.57 6.38
CA HIS A 212 -8.03 13.98 7.25
C HIS A 212 -7.90 12.47 7.34
N ALA A 213 -7.64 11.82 6.22
CA ALA A 213 -7.38 10.38 6.15
C ALA A 213 -6.42 10.07 5.01
N MET A 214 -5.62 9.03 5.17
CA MET A 214 -4.81 8.49 4.08
C MET A 214 -4.54 7.00 4.26
N LYS A 215 -4.27 6.33 3.13
CA LYS A 215 -3.92 4.92 3.06
C LYS A 215 -3.18 4.62 1.77
N ASP A 216 -2.27 3.66 1.78
CA ASP A 216 -1.68 3.12 0.56
C ASP A 216 -2.60 2.05 -0.06
N PRO A 217 -2.78 2.08 -1.38
CA PRO A 217 -3.65 1.14 -2.08
C PRO A 217 -2.89 -0.15 -2.45
N THR A 218 -2.45 -0.91 -1.45
CA THR A 218 -1.76 -2.20 -1.60
C THR A 218 -2.73 -3.31 -1.99
N ARG A 219 -2.88 -4.38 -1.20
CA ARG A 219 -3.76 -5.51 -1.54
C ARG A 219 -5.21 -5.09 -1.78
N GLY A 220 -5.75 -5.53 -2.93
CA GLY A 220 -7.09 -5.12 -3.38
C GLY A 220 -7.14 -3.72 -3.97
N GLY A 221 -5.99 -3.06 -4.11
CA GLY A 221 -5.79 -1.81 -4.83
C GLY A 221 -6.59 -0.63 -4.30
N PHE A 222 -6.81 0.33 -5.18
CA PHE A 222 -7.63 1.51 -4.90
C PHE A 222 -9.04 1.15 -4.42
N ALA A 223 -9.65 0.11 -5.01
CA ALA A 223 -11.00 -0.31 -4.66
C ALA A 223 -11.11 -0.70 -3.18
N SER A 224 -10.18 -1.51 -2.66
CA SER A 224 -10.16 -1.87 -1.24
C SER A 224 -9.86 -0.67 -0.35
N ALA A 225 -8.81 0.09 -0.65
CA ALA A 225 -8.38 1.22 0.17
C ALA A 225 -9.49 2.27 0.36
N ILE A 226 -10.12 2.71 -0.74
CA ILE A 226 -11.14 3.76 -0.66
C ILE A 226 -12.45 3.28 0.01
N ASN A 227 -12.82 2.00 -0.17
CA ASN A 227 -13.96 1.41 0.53
C ASN A 227 -13.71 1.28 2.03
N GLU A 228 -12.50 0.89 2.43
CA GLU A 228 -12.11 0.84 3.83
C GLU A 228 -12.17 2.22 4.49
N MET A 229 -11.56 3.22 3.86
CA MET A 229 -11.60 4.61 4.33
C MET A 229 -13.02 5.15 4.43
N ALA A 230 -13.85 4.94 3.41
CA ALA A 230 -15.25 5.39 3.40
C ALA A 230 -16.08 4.73 4.50
N ARG A 231 -15.96 3.40 4.63
CA ARG A 231 -16.68 2.60 5.65
C ARG A 231 -16.28 2.99 7.07
N LYS A 232 -14.97 3.07 7.35
CA LYS A 232 -14.44 3.44 8.67
C LYS A 232 -14.82 4.88 9.05
N SER A 233 -14.95 5.78 8.08
CA SER A 233 -15.34 7.18 8.27
C SER A 233 -16.86 7.40 8.27
N GLY A 234 -17.67 6.42 7.85
CA GLY A 234 -19.13 6.53 7.77
C GLY A 234 -19.61 7.55 6.72
N VAL A 235 -18.95 7.60 5.57
CA VAL A 235 -19.21 8.56 4.49
C VAL A 235 -19.40 7.88 3.13
N CYS A 236 -19.92 8.62 2.16
CA CYS A 236 -19.93 8.24 0.76
C CYS A 236 -18.77 8.93 0.04
N VAL A 237 -18.06 8.18 -0.80
CA VAL A 237 -17.05 8.73 -1.71
C VAL A 237 -17.56 8.65 -3.15
N ARG A 238 -17.54 9.76 -3.86
CA ARG A 238 -17.90 9.84 -5.27
C ARG A 238 -16.64 10.04 -6.10
N VAL A 239 -16.31 9.06 -6.94
CA VAL A 239 -15.12 9.04 -7.78
C VAL A 239 -15.53 9.29 -9.23
N GLN A 240 -14.77 10.08 -9.97
CA GLN A 240 -15.03 10.35 -11.38
C GLN A 240 -14.10 9.51 -12.25
N GLU A 241 -14.66 8.58 -13.03
CA GLU A 241 -13.89 7.67 -13.91
C GLU A 241 -12.94 8.43 -14.84
N GLU A 242 -13.30 9.62 -15.26
CA GLU A 242 -12.49 10.45 -16.16
C GLU A 242 -11.15 10.84 -15.55
N TYR A 243 -11.11 11.05 -14.24
CA TYR A 243 -9.91 11.53 -13.54
C TYR A 243 -9.08 10.40 -12.92
N ILE A 244 -9.52 9.14 -13.01
CA ILE A 244 -8.71 8.02 -12.50
C ILE A 244 -7.49 7.83 -13.40
N PRO A 245 -6.27 8.01 -12.89
CA PRO A 245 -5.06 7.96 -13.69
C PRO A 245 -4.60 6.50 -13.87
N ILE A 246 -4.87 5.92 -15.04
CA ILE A 246 -4.41 4.58 -15.42
C ILE A 246 -3.62 4.71 -16.72
N ARG A 247 -2.40 4.16 -16.75
CA ARG A 247 -1.55 4.16 -17.96
C ARG A 247 -2.19 3.31 -19.07
N LYS A 248 -1.97 3.68 -20.31
CA LYS A 248 -2.56 2.97 -21.47
C LYS A 248 -2.15 1.51 -21.54
N ASN A 249 -0.85 1.20 -21.33
CA ASN A 249 -0.33 -0.15 -21.31
C ASN A 249 -0.90 -0.97 -20.15
N VAL A 250 -1.04 -0.38 -18.95
CA VAL A 250 -1.71 -0.99 -17.78
C VAL A 250 -3.16 -1.31 -18.10
N LYS A 251 -3.90 -0.38 -18.70
CA LYS A 251 -5.29 -0.59 -19.11
C LYS A 251 -5.42 -1.68 -20.17
N SER A 252 -4.48 -1.75 -21.12
CA SER A 252 -4.45 -2.79 -22.14
C SER A 252 -4.18 -4.17 -21.54
N ALA A 253 -3.18 -4.30 -20.64
CA ALA A 253 -2.87 -5.53 -19.94
C ALA A 253 -4.06 -6.02 -19.10
N ALA A 254 -4.66 -5.12 -18.33
CA ALA A 254 -5.83 -5.41 -17.50
C ALA A 254 -7.00 -5.95 -18.34
N GLY A 255 -7.27 -5.30 -19.50
CA GLY A 255 -8.30 -5.76 -20.43
C GLY A 255 -8.02 -7.13 -21.04
N MET A 256 -6.76 -7.46 -21.35
CA MET A 256 -6.37 -8.79 -21.86
C MET A 256 -6.50 -9.89 -20.80
N LEU A 257 -6.24 -9.54 -19.55
CA LEU A 257 -6.32 -10.45 -18.40
C LEU A 257 -7.72 -10.57 -17.80
N GLY A 258 -8.65 -9.68 -18.18
CA GLY A 258 -9.99 -9.60 -17.57
C GLY A 258 -9.97 -9.10 -16.12
N ILE A 259 -9.01 -8.24 -15.77
CA ILE A 259 -8.78 -7.71 -14.41
C ILE A 259 -9.16 -6.22 -14.39
N ASP A 260 -9.82 -5.75 -13.33
CA ASP A 260 -10.02 -4.32 -13.09
C ASP A 260 -8.73 -3.73 -12.47
N PRO A 261 -8.06 -2.74 -13.12
CA PRO A 261 -6.85 -2.14 -12.58
C PRO A 261 -7.07 -1.41 -11.25
N LEU A 262 -8.31 -1.11 -10.85
CA LEU A 262 -8.62 -0.52 -9.55
C LEU A 262 -8.53 -1.52 -8.39
N GLU A 263 -8.61 -2.81 -8.69
CA GLU A 263 -8.51 -3.91 -7.72
C GLU A 263 -7.07 -4.42 -7.55
N VAL A 264 -6.13 -3.87 -8.31
CA VAL A 264 -4.74 -4.34 -8.39
C VAL A 264 -3.83 -3.49 -7.52
N ALA A 265 -2.91 -4.15 -6.83
CA ALA A 265 -1.99 -3.53 -5.89
C ALA A 265 -1.08 -2.46 -6.50
N ASN A 266 -0.79 -1.43 -5.70
CA ASN A 266 0.23 -0.41 -5.90
C ASN A 266 1.13 -0.41 -4.67
N GLU A 267 2.43 -0.23 -4.85
CA GLU A 267 3.43 -0.28 -3.78
C GLU A 267 4.22 1.04 -3.63
N GLY A 268 3.72 2.09 -4.28
CA GLY A 268 4.33 3.43 -4.25
C GLY A 268 3.31 4.53 -4.48
N LYS A 269 2.09 4.35 -3.97
CA LYS A 269 0.99 5.33 -4.08
C LYS A 269 0.32 5.57 -2.74
N VAL A 270 -0.36 6.69 -2.65
CA VAL A 270 -1.22 7.04 -1.53
C VAL A 270 -2.57 7.56 -2.03
N VAL A 271 -3.62 7.16 -1.35
CA VAL A 271 -4.97 7.72 -1.46
C VAL A 271 -5.22 8.56 -0.22
N MET A 272 -5.68 9.80 -0.38
CA MET A 272 -5.91 10.69 0.75
C MET A 272 -7.18 11.53 0.58
N GLY A 273 -7.83 11.83 1.70
CA GLY A 273 -8.90 12.80 1.81
C GLY A 273 -8.41 14.06 2.48
N VAL A 274 -8.63 15.21 1.84
CA VAL A 274 -8.13 16.50 2.29
C VAL A 274 -9.22 17.59 2.17
N PRO A 275 -9.20 18.65 3.01
CA PRO A 275 -10.10 19.78 2.82
C PRO A 275 -9.98 20.35 1.41
N ALA A 276 -11.12 20.61 0.75
CA ALA A 276 -11.12 21.17 -0.61
C ALA A 276 -10.35 22.50 -0.69
N SER A 277 -10.34 23.29 0.39
CA SER A 277 -9.62 24.58 0.46
C SER A 277 -8.09 24.44 0.49
N GLU A 278 -7.56 23.25 0.84
CA GLU A 278 -6.12 22.99 0.95
C GLU A 278 -5.61 22.09 -0.19
N ALA A 279 -6.50 21.61 -1.07
CA ALA A 279 -6.19 20.64 -2.12
C ALA A 279 -5.09 21.10 -3.07
N ASP A 280 -5.09 22.36 -3.50
CA ASP A 280 -4.09 22.90 -4.42
C ASP A 280 -2.69 22.94 -3.81
N ALA A 281 -2.58 23.29 -2.52
CA ALA A 281 -1.31 23.29 -1.79
C ALA A 281 -0.76 21.86 -1.67
N ILE A 282 -1.62 20.92 -1.30
CA ILE A 282 -1.27 19.50 -1.16
C ILE A 282 -0.88 18.90 -2.52
N LEU A 283 -1.63 19.17 -3.60
CA LEU A 283 -1.28 18.74 -4.95
C LEU A 283 0.07 19.31 -5.40
N SER A 284 0.34 20.57 -5.09
CA SER A 284 1.64 21.21 -5.39
C SER A 284 2.78 20.52 -4.65
N ALA A 285 2.59 20.20 -3.36
CA ALA A 285 3.56 19.47 -2.56
C ALA A 285 3.83 18.06 -3.12
N LEU A 286 2.77 17.29 -3.43
CA LEU A 286 2.89 15.98 -4.07
C LEU A 286 3.69 16.07 -5.38
N ARG A 287 3.29 16.97 -6.29
CA ARG A 287 3.89 17.13 -7.63
C ARG A 287 5.33 17.64 -7.59
N SER A 288 5.77 18.21 -6.47
CA SER A 288 7.17 18.59 -6.26
C SER A 288 8.11 17.40 -6.08
N HIS A 289 7.56 16.19 -5.91
CA HIS A 289 8.32 14.96 -5.73
C HIS A 289 8.14 14.03 -6.94
N PRO A 290 9.17 13.31 -7.41
CA PRO A 290 9.07 12.41 -8.57
C PRO A 290 7.93 11.38 -8.47
N TYR A 291 7.65 10.86 -7.26
CA TYR A 291 6.60 9.85 -7.03
C TYR A 291 5.18 10.43 -7.01
N GLY A 292 5.04 11.74 -6.86
CA GLY A 292 3.74 12.44 -6.85
C GLY A 292 3.47 13.30 -8.09
N LYS A 293 4.32 13.25 -9.12
CA LYS A 293 4.20 14.11 -10.31
C LYS A 293 2.86 14.01 -11.03
N ASP A 294 2.25 12.82 -10.99
CA ASP A 294 0.98 12.51 -11.63
C ASP A 294 -0.21 12.58 -10.63
N ALA A 295 -0.02 13.23 -9.46
CA ALA A 295 -1.05 13.37 -8.45
C ALA A 295 -2.25 14.16 -8.99
N ILE A 296 -3.46 13.68 -8.68
CA ILE A 296 -4.71 14.24 -9.20
C ILE A 296 -5.86 14.06 -8.20
N ILE A 297 -6.81 14.99 -8.21
CA ILE A 297 -8.10 14.80 -7.54
C ILE A 297 -8.94 13.83 -8.38
N VAL A 298 -9.41 12.75 -7.77
CA VAL A 298 -10.24 11.73 -8.44
C VAL A 298 -11.70 11.77 -8.01
N GLY A 299 -12.04 12.51 -6.97
CA GLY A 299 -13.41 12.56 -6.47
C GLY A 299 -13.56 13.43 -5.22
N ASN A 300 -14.70 13.28 -4.58
CA ASN A 300 -15.07 14.03 -3.39
C ASN A 300 -15.84 13.17 -2.37
N VAL A 301 -15.81 13.61 -1.12
CA VAL A 301 -16.51 12.97 0.00
C VAL A 301 -17.85 13.66 0.25
N THR A 302 -18.90 12.86 0.40
CA THR A 302 -20.26 13.32 0.66
C THR A 302 -20.89 12.54 1.81
N ARG A 303 -22.06 13.00 2.28
CA ARG A 303 -22.87 12.23 3.23
C ARG A 303 -23.41 10.96 2.55
N GLY A 304 -23.48 9.87 3.28
CA GLY A 304 -24.03 8.60 2.81
C GLY A 304 -23.12 7.44 3.14
N ALA A 305 -23.26 6.39 2.38
CA ALA A 305 -22.45 5.17 2.46
C ALA A 305 -22.01 4.76 1.04
N HIS A 306 -21.10 3.83 0.95
CA HIS A 306 -20.57 3.27 -0.29
C HIS A 306 -19.60 4.18 -1.05
N VAL A 307 -18.91 3.58 -1.99
CA VAL A 307 -18.09 4.26 -2.98
C VAL A 307 -18.76 4.14 -4.34
N ILE A 308 -19.03 5.29 -4.95
CA ILE A 308 -19.75 5.38 -6.22
C ILE A 308 -18.81 5.96 -7.26
N MET A 309 -18.72 5.34 -8.43
CA MET A 309 -18.03 5.88 -9.57
C MET A 309 -19.03 6.48 -10.58
N GLU A 310 -18.84 7.75 -10.90
CA GLU A 310 -19.51 8.41 -12.00
C GLU A 310 -18.76 8.07 -13.29
N THR A 311 -19.45 7.41 -14.21
CA THR A 311 -18.85 6.96 -15.47
C THR A 311 -18.77 8.09 -16.50
N LYS A 312 -17.83 8.00 -17.43
CA LYS A 312 -17.64 8.98 -18.53
C LYS A 312 -18.89 9.21 -19.38
N ILE A 313 -19.82 8.28 -19.39
CA ILE A 313 -21.09 8.36 -20.14
C ILE A 313 -22.27 8.84 -19.30
N GLY A 314 -22.03 9.29 -18.05
CA GLY A 314 -23.04 9.85 -17.16
C GLY A 314 -23.84 8.82 -16.35
N GLY A 315 -23.43 7.54 -16.32
CA GLY A 315 -23.98 6.53 -15.42
C GLY A 315 -23.27 6.49 -14.08
N GLU A 316 -23.79 5.73 -13.14
CA GLU A 316 -23.18 5.45 -11.84
C GLU A 316 -23.01 3.94 -11.63
N ARG A 317 -21.89 3.54 -11.01
CA ARG A 317 -21.67 2.17 -10.52
C ARG A 317 -20.99 2.19 -9.16
N PHE A 318 -21.19 1.16 -8.36
CA PHE A 318 -20.40 0.98 -7.16
C PHE A 318 -18.97 0.59 -7.52
N ILE A 319 -18.00 1.03 -6.70
CA ILE A 319 -16.68 0.43 -6.63
C ILE A 319 -16.73 -0.51 -5.42
N GLU A 320 -16.64 -1.82 -5.68
CA GLU A 320 -16.65 -2.85 -4.64
C GLU A 320 -15.22 -3.34 -4.40
N PRO A 321 -14.86 -3.72 -3.16
CA PRO A 321 -13.63 -4.44 -2.93
C PRO A 321 -13.64 -5.79 -3.68
N PRO A 322 -12.50 -6.27 -4.21
CA PRO A 322 -12.45 -7.57 -4.86
C PRO A 322 -12.82 -8.69 -3.89
N MET A 323 -13.55 -9.71 -4.37
CA MET A 323 -13.88 -10.89 -3.56
C MET A 323 -12.69 -11.81 -3.30
N GLY A 324 -11.64 -11.68 -4.10
CA GLY A 324 -10.39 -12.44 -4.00
C GLY A 324 -9.23 -11.65 -4.54
N ASP A 325 -8.03 -12.21 -4.50
CA ASP A 325 -6.84 -11.56 -5.05
C ASP A 325 -6.77 -11.76 -6.56
N PRO A 326 -6.98 -10.72 -7.38
CA PRO A 326 -6.89 -10.84 -8.83
C PRO A 326 -5.46 -11.16 -9.28
N VAL A 327 -4.45 -10.83 -8.46
CA VAL A 327 -3.03 -11.08 -8.74
C VAL A 327 -2.33 -11.61 -7.48
N PRO A 328 -2.40 -12.91 -7.20
CA PRO A 328 -1.84 -13.47 -5.97
C PRO A 328 -0.31 -13.38 -5.95
N ARG A 329 0.26 -13.22 -4.75
CA ARG A 329 1.71 -13.17 -4.50
C ARG A 329 2.39 -12.02 -5.25
N VAL A 330 1.89 -10.82 -5.06
CA VAL A 330 2.49 -9.58 -5.61
C VAL A 330 3.29 -8.81 -4.55
N CYS A 331 3.04 -9.08 -3.28
CA CYS A 331 3.73 -8.45 -2.15
C CYS A 331 4.07 -9.45 -1.04
#